data_5d0c4e83ba7e94d85fb5ce976713e16f
#
_entry.id   5d0c4e83ba7e94d85fb5ce976713e16f
#
_cell.length_a   1.000
_cell.length_b   1.000
_cell.length_c   1.000
_cell.angle_alpha   90.00
_cell.angle_beta   90.00
_cell.angle_gamma   90.00
#
_symmetry.space_group_name_H-M   'P 1'
#
loop_
_entity.id
_entity.type
_entity.pdbx_description
1 polymer ?
#
loop_
_entity_poly.entity_id
_entity_poly.type
_entity_poly.pdbx_seq_one_letter_code
_entity_poly.pdbx_strand_id
1 'polypeptide(L)'
;MRNSRLFLSLLLFVSIVGTQNISVALSQTPNLTGSATAKLAAPEKIELQTSDGVQLAVWYYPVPEGTKPIATIILLHGLEGSHETVETLALFLQKNECAVVSPDLRGHGESTDWTGGKKLSARDLKARDLLAIAASSGGRVREQATVQGDIEAVRNWIKEKSDSKELDLDKLIIVGSGTGATLGAIWTANDWLWPPLAARVQGRHVKGIVLISPVFATKGLNISPALSSEAIKTSLPLSVIGGISDKDTNNVIEKLKKNRPKEWYEIRAGEEPKQAPGLDTPEHATIFCMQVNSSLIGDKLLTDPAAQFSDWILAFVRNVLRKKN
;
A
#
# COMPACT_ATOMS: atom_id res chain seq x y z
N MET A 1 2.75 -87.38 -20.11
CA MET A 1 4.09 -88.10 -20.18
C MET A 1 5.08 -87.34 -19.34
N ARG A 2 5.40 -87.93 -18.31
CA ARG A 2 6.64 -88.19 -17.57
C ARG A 2 7.18 -86.98 -16.77
N ASN A 3 6.96 -87.00 -15.44
CA ASN A 3 7.84 -87.56 -14.37
C ASN A 3 9.22 -86.94 -14.39
N SER A 4 9.77 -86.34 -13.32
CA SER A 4 10.20 -86.92 -12.03
C SER A 4 10.74 -85.79 -11.19
N ARG A 5 10.40 -85.54 -9.95
CA ARG A 5 10.82 -86.12 -8.67
C ARG A 5 12.31 -85.94 -8.34
N LEU A 6 12.49 -85.44 -7.12
CA LEU A 6 13.49 -85.71 -6.07
C LEU A 6 14.73 -84.79 -6.09
N PHE A 7 15.35 -84.31 -5.00
CA PHE A 7 15.46 -84.72 -3.60
C PHE A 7 15.93 -83.55 -2.73
N LEU A 8 15.47 -83.49 -1.58
CA LEU A 8 15.88 -83.03 -0.29
C LEU A 8 17.40 -83.04 -0.02
N SER A 9 17.99 -81.99 0.50
CA SER A 9 19.12 -82.01 1.44
C SER A 9 19.14 -80.80 2.33
N LEU A 10 18.96 -81.07 3.60
CA LEU A 10 19.03 -80.22 4.75
C LEU A 10 20.48 -80.01 5.13
N LEU A 11 20.95 -78.77 5.20
CA LEU A 11 22.19 -78.41 5.87
C LEU A 11 21.99 -77.23 6.74
N LEU A 12 21.99 -77.50 8.07
CA LEU A 12 22.06 -76.47 9.12
C LEU A 12 23.45 -75.82 9.03
N PHE A 13 23.44 -74.51 8.88
CA PHE A 13 24.57 -73.66 9.26
C PHE A 13 24.11 -72.68 10.36
N VAL A 14 24.58 -72.91 11.58
CA VAL A 14 24.55 -72.02 12.66
C VAL A 14 25.62 -70.94 12.42
N SER A 15 25.19 -69.74 12.18
CA SER A 15 26.06 -68.55 12.15
C SER A 15 25.71 -67.60 13.25
N ILE A 16 26.64 -67.40 14.11
CA ILE A 16 26.65 -66.48 15.21
C ILE A 16 26.50 -65.05 14.64
N VAL A 17 25.38 -64.39 14.94
CA VAL A 17 25.18 -62.97 14.61
C VAL A 17 25.69 -62.15 15.76
N GLY A 18 26.83 -61.51 15.56
CA GLY A 18 27.36 -60.48 16.44
C GLY A 18 26.44 -59.26 16.39
N THR A 19 25.92 -58.85 17.57
CA THR A 19 25.15 -57.61 17.75
C THR A 19 26.11 -56.41 17.60
N GLN A 20 26.13 -55.82 16.43
CA GLN A 20 26.70 -54.47 16.27
C GLN A 20 25.66 -53.43 16.74
N ASN A 21 25.97 -52.77 17.83
CA ASN A 21 25.23 -51.58 18.28
C ASN A 21 25.45 -50.45 17.25
N ILE A 22 24.47 -50.24 16.38
CA ILE A 22 24.41 -49.04 15.56
C ILE A 22 23.92 -47.93 16.47
N SER A 23 24.84 -47.11 16.97
CA SER A 23 24.52 -45.81 17.57
C SER A 23 24.00 -44.90 16.45
N VAL A 24 22.69 -44.75 16.40
CA VAL A 24 22.04 -43.70 15.59
C VAL A 24 22.43 -42.39 16.24
N ALA A 25 23.39 -41.69 15.64
CA ALA A 25 23.62 -40.29 15.96
C ALA A 25 22.35 -39.53 15.59
N LEU A 26 21.57 -39.12 16.60
CA LEU A 26 20.53 -38.10 16.44
C LEU A 26 21.26 -36.85 15.94
N SER A 27 21.12 -36.57 14.66
CA SER A 27 21.48 -35.30 14.10
C SER A 27 20.60 -34.25 14.83
N GLN A 28 21.22 -33.42 15.61
CA GLN A 28 20.59 -32.25 16.22
C GLN A 28 20.06 -31.41 15.05
N THR A 29 18.73 -31.40 14.89
CA THR A 29 18.07 -30.36 14.10
C THR A 29 18.54 -29.03 14.66
N PRO A 30 19.04 -28.10 13.83
CA PRO A 30 19.34 -26.77 14.32
C PRO A 30 18.07 -26.22 14.94
N ASN A 31 18.12 -25.93 16.22
CA ASN A 31 17.10 -25.17 16.91
C ASN A 31 16.97 -23.83 16.16
N LEU A 32 15.92 -23.70 15.35
CA LEU A 32 15.40 -22.40 14.90
C LEU A 32 14.73 -21.70 16.09
N THR A 33 15.50 -21.50 17.16
CA THR A 33 15.09 -20.67 18.26
C THR A 33 15.41 -19.23 17.90
N GLY A 34 14.35 -18.45 17.77
CA GLY A 34 14.42 -17.03 17.94
C GLY A 34 14.41 -16.20 16.68
N SER A 35 13.34 -16.29 15.88
CA SER A 35 12.78 -15.02 15.46
C SER A 35 12.15 -14.41 16.73
N ALA A 36 12.93 -13.65 17.49
CA ALA A 36 12.37 -12.72 18.44
C ALA A 36 11.38 -11.89 17.61
N THR A 37 10.09 -12.00 17.91
CA THR A 37 9.07 -11.10 17.37
C THR A 37 9.49 -9.72 17.81
N ALA A 38 10.17 -8.99 16.94
CA ALA A 38 10.58 -7.63 17.20
C ALA A 38 9.32 -6.87 17.62
N LYS A 39 9.31 -6.33 18.82
CA LYS A 39 8.16 -5.61 19.35
C LYS A 39 7.85 -4.48 18.37
N LEU A 40 6.63 -4.45 17.87
CA LEU A 40 6.19 -3.37 17.01
C LEU A 40 6.38 -2.05 17.76
N ALA A 41 7.02 -1.07 17.13
CA ALA A 41 7.16 0.25 17.71
C ALA A 41 5.77 0.92 17.80
N ALA A 42 5.53 1.66 18.86
CA ALA A 42 4.29 2.41 19.00
C ALA A 42 4.21 3.51 17.93
N PRO A 43 3.00 3.84 17.44
CA PRO A 43 2.83 4.99 16.57
C PRO A 43 3.28 6.29 17.25
N GLU A 44 3.90 7.16 16.47
CA GLU A 44 4.39 8.47 16.93
C GLU A 44 3.50 9.57 16.35
N LYS A 45 3.00 10.47 17.21
CA LYS A 45 2.30 11.66 16.76
C LYS A 45 3.29 12.74 16.37
N ILE A 46 3.13 13.30 15.18
CA ILE A 46 3.93 14.38 14.61
C ILE A 46 3.00 15.55 14.31
N GLU A 47 3.44 16.76 14.55
CA GLU A 47 2.73 17.98 14.18
C GLU A 47 3.42 18.64 13.00
N LEU A 48 2.68 18.85 11.91
CA LEU A 48 3.16 19.52 10.72
C LEU A 48 2.31 20.77 10.45
N GLN A 49 2.87 21.72 9.74
CA GLN A 49 2.14 22.90 9.31
C GLN A 49 2.15 23.01 7.79
N THR A 50 0.99 23.21 7.20
CA THR A 50 0.88 23.51 5.77
C THR A 50 1.28 24.95 5.48
N SER A 51 1.62 25.26 4.22
CA SER A 51 2.01 26.63 3.85
C SER A 51 0.88 27.67 3.98
N ASP A 52 -0.37 27.21 3.98
CA ASP A 52 -1.55 28.04 4.23
C ASP A 52 -1.96 28.09 5.70
N GLY A 53 -1.15 27.53 6.59
CA GLY A 53 -1.26 27.69 8.04
C GLY A 53 -2.16 26.68 8.75
N VAL A 54 -2.53 25.57 8.12
CA VAL A 54 -3.26 24.50 8.79
C VAL A 54 -2.28 23.68 9.64
N GLN A 55 -2.65 23.41 10.90
CA GLN A 55 -1.93 22.49 11.77
C GLN A 55 -2.42 21.07 11.51
N LEU A 56 -1.51 20.19 11.12
CA LEU A 56 -1.81 18.80 10.84
C LEU A 56 -1.28 17.91 11.97
N ALA A 57 -2.14 17.06 12.49
CA ALA A 57 -1.74 15.89 13.27
C ALA A 57 -1.44 14.75 12.31
N VAL A 58 -0.27 14.15 12.45
CA VAL A 58 0.20 13.08 11.56
C VAL A 58 0.68 11.93 12.42
N TRP A 59 0.28 10.72 12.10
CA TRP A 59 0.65 9.52 12.81
C TRP A 59 1.67 8.73 12.01
N TYR A 60 2.85 8.57 12.58
CA TYR A 60 3.94 7.81 11.99
C TYR A 60 4.04 6.44 12.66
N TYR A 61 4.02 5.41 11.85
CA TYR A 61 4.16 4.00 12.25
C TYR A 61 5.53 3.51 11.77
N PRO A 62 6.57 3.62 12.60
CA PRO A 62 7.93 3.25 12.22
C PRO A 62 8.08 1.72 12.13
N VAL A 63 8.96 1.26 11.25
CA VAL A 63 9.40 -0.13 11.26
C VAL A 63 10.22 -0.42 12.51
N PRO A 64 10.37 -1.71 12.92
CA PRO A 64 11.22 -2.05 14.06
C PRO A 64 12.62 -1.49 13.91
N GLU A 65 13.23 -1.08 15.06
CA GLU A 65 14.56 -0.52 15.10
C GLU A 65 15.59 -1.45 14.43
N GLY A 66 16.50 -0.88 13.65
CA GLY A 66 17.49 -1.61 12.87
C GLY A 66 16.96 -2.23 11.56
N THR A 67 15.65 -2.14 11.29
CA THR A 67 15.04 -2.60 10.06
C THR A 67 14.93 -1.46 9.04
N LYS A 68 15.28 -1.72 7.77
CA LYS A 68 15.02 -0.76 6.71
C LYS A 68 13.62 -0.99 6.14
N PRO A 69 12.79 0.05 5.99
CA PRO A 69 11.47 -0.13 5.41
C PRO A 69 11.54 -0.64 3.97
N ILE A 70 10.70 -1.61 3.65
CA ILE A 70 10.52 -2.08 2.26
C ILE A 70 9.80 -1.05 1.42
N ALA A 71 8.94 -0.24 2.04
CA ALA A 71 8.20 0.86 1.44
C ALA A 71 7.99 1.99 2.45
N THR A 72 7.85 3.22 1.95
CA THR A 72 7.29 4.35 2.68
C THR A 72 5.88 4.60 2.14
N ILE A 73 4.88 4.60 3.01
CA ILE A 73 3.47 4.69 2.61
C ILE A 73 2.84 5.95 3.21
N ILE A 74 2.23 6.79 2.38
CA ILE A 74 1.27 7.79 2.86
C ILE A 74 -0.11 7.14 2.81
N LEU A 75 -0.77 7.02 3.96
CA LEU A 75 -2.08 6.40 4.10
C LEU A 75 -3.14 7.45 4.40
N LEU A 76 -4.11 7.61 3.48
CA LEU A 76 -5.10 8.68 3.50
C LEU A 76 -6.49 8.13 3.79
N HIS A 77 -7.14 8.66 4.83
CA HIS A 77 -8.53 8.35 5.18
C HIS A 77 -9.53 9.07 4.26
N GLY A 78 -10.78 8.63 4.27
CA GLY A 78 -11.88 9.26 3.55
C GLY A 78 -12.45 10.51 4.23
N LEU A 79 -13.45 11.10 3.59
CA LEU A 79 -14.17 12.25 4.17
C LEU A 79 -14.91 11.80 5.44
N GLU A 80 -14.86 12.61 6.48
CA GLU A 80 -15.39 12.33 7.83
C GLU A 80 -14.65 11.21 8.60
N GLY A 81 -13.54 10.67 8.05
CA GLY A 81 -12.63 9.77 8.73
C GLY A 81 -11.52 10.49 9.50
N SER A 82 -10.58 9.70 10.02
CA SER A 82 -9.32 10.14 10.65
C SER A 82 -8.28 9.04 10.48
N HIS A 83 -7.08 9.25 11.01
CA HIS A 83 -6.07 8.18 11.08
C HIS A 83 -6.61 6.91 11.75
N GLU A 84 -7.50 7.03 12.74
CA GLU A 84 -8.10 5.88 13.44
C GLU A 84 -8.90 4.98 12.49
N THR A 85 -9.55 5.54 11.48
CA THR A 85 -10.36 4.75 10.54
C THR A 85 -9.50 3.86 9.63
N VAL A 86 -8.23 4.18 9.46
CA VAL A 86 -7.26 3.44 8.65
C VAL A 86 -6.18 2.75 9.50
N GLU A 87 -6.24 2.87 10.83
CA GLU A 87 -5.21 2.38 11.75
C GLU A 87 -4.96 0.87 11.64
N THR A 88 -6.02 0.07 11.52
CA THR A 88 -5.88 -1.39 11.36
C THR A 88 -5.01 -1.73 10.15
N LEU A 89 -5.20 -1.03 9.03
CA LEU A 89 -4.38 -1.21 7.83
C LEU A 89 -2.96 -0.67 8.06
N ALA A 90 -2.80 0.46 8.75
CA ALA A 90 -1.49 1.01 9.08
C ALA A 90 -0.65 0.04 9.90
N LEU A 91 -1.23 -0.53 10.97
CA LEU A 91 -0.58 -1.53 11.83
C LEU A 91 -0.24 -2.82 11.08
N PHE A 92 -1.13 -3.27 10.18
CA PHE A 92 -0.84 -4.42 9.32
C PHE A 92 0.37 -4.17 8.41
N LEU A 93 0.42 -3.01 7.77
CA LEU A 93 1.52 -2.63 6.88
C LEU A 93 2.83 -2.43 7.66
N GLN A 94 2.77 -1.79 8.84
CA GLN A 94 3.91 -1.64 9.75
C GLN A 94 4.50 -3.00 10.17
N LYS A 95 3.63 -3.94 10.55
CA LYS A 95 4.04 -5.31 10.90
C LYS A 95 4.74 -6.03 9.74
N ASN A 96 4.44 -5.64 8.52
CA ASN A 96 5.03 -6.16 7.30
C ASN A 96 6.14 -5.26 6.72
N GLU A 97 6.89 -4.59 7.60
CA GLU A 97 8.09 -3.80 7.29
C GLU A 97 7.84 -2.58 6.38
N CYS A 98 6.62 -2.07 6.31
CA CYS A 98 6.32 -0.80 5.68
C CYS A 98 6.31 0.32 6.71
N ALA A 99 7.02 1.41 6.47
CA ALA A 99 6.86 2.64 7.25
C ALA A 99 5.61 3.36 6.77
N VAL A 100 4.67 3.65 7.67
CA VAL A 100 3.39 4.27 7.32
C VAL A 100 3.26 5.65 7.95
N VAL A 101 2.82 6.63 7.17
CA VAL A 101 2.55 8.00 7.61
C VAL A 101 1.10 8.32 7.28
N SER A 102 0.28 8.48 8.31
CA SER A 102 -1.16 8.71 8.18
C SER A 102 -1.54 10.07 8.75
N PRO A 103 -1.75 11.10 7.93
CA PRO A 103 -2.24 12.40 8.40
C PRO A 103 -3.74 12.34 8.70
N ASP A 104 -4.16 13.05 9.74
CA ASP A 104 -5.50 13.58 9.78
C ASP A 104 -5.56 14.75 8.79
N LEU A 105 -6.37 14.61 7.73
CA LEU A 105 -6.50 15.66 6.72
C LEU A 105 -7.16 16.90 7.33
N ARG A 106 -6.91 18.10 6.80
CA ARG A 106 -7.49 19.35 7.33
C ARG A 106 -8.99 19.22 7.63
N GLY A 107 -9.39 19.69 8.79
CA GLY A 107 -10.77 19.63 9.27
C GLY A 107 -11.22 18.27 9.81
N HIS A 108 -10.33 17.27 9.86
CA HIS A 108 -10.61 15.93 10.34
C HIS A 108 -9.75 15.59 11.57
N GLY A 109 -10.21 14.64 12.36
CA GLY A 109 -9.49 14.16 13.54
C GLY A 109 -8.95 15.29 14.40
N GLU A 110 -7.66 15.32 14.61
CA GLU A 110 -6.98 16.38 15.38
C GLU A 110 -6.47 17.55 14.52
N SER A 111 -6.62 17.50 13.19
CA SER A 111 -6.18 18.55 12.26
C SER A 111 -7.26 19.64 12.05
N THR A 112 -7.74 20.22 13.15
CA THR A 112 -8.83 21.20 13.12
C THR A 112 -8.38 22.65 13.29
N ASP A 113 -7.12 22.91 13.59
CA ASP A 113 -6.60 24.25 13.86
C ASP A 113 -5.97 24.90 12.63
N TRP A 114 -6.26 26.19 12.49
CA TRP A 114 -5.66 27.04 11.47
C TRP A 114 -5.03 28.26 12.12
N THR A 115 -3.85 28.65 11.63
CA THR A 115 -3.15 29.86 12.07
C THR A 115 -4.03 31.09 11.81
N GLY A 116 -4.67 31.58 12.79
CA GLY A 116 -5.68 32.67 12.68
C GLY A 116 -6.88 32.43 13.61
N GLY A 117 -6.80 31.35 14.41
CA GLY A 117 -7.77 31.05 15.46
C GLY A 117 -9.11 30.50 14.95
N LYS A 118 -9.20 30.18 13.66
CA LYS A 118 -10.38 29.55 13.08
C LYS A 118 -10.28 28.05 13.19
N LYS A 119 -11.33 27.38 13.68
CA LYS A 119 -11.45 25.94 13.63
C LYS A 119 -11.95 25.50 12.25
N LEU A 120 -11.36 24.43 11.72
CA LEU A 120 -11.79 23.75 10.52
C LEU A 120 -12.69 22.56 10.88
N SER A 121 -13.66 22.26 10.04
CA SER A 121 -14.52 21.09 10.17
C SER A 121 -14.71 20.45 8.80
N ALA A 122 -14.65 19.12 8.74
CA ALA A 122 -14.86 18.34 7.52
C ALA A 122 -16.16 18.66 6.78
N ARG A 123 -17.22 19.02 7.54
CA ARG A 123 -18.54 19.37 7.00
C ARG A 123 -18.52 20.68 6.24
N ASP A 124 -17.70 21.64 6.70
CA ASP A 124 -17.61 22.99 6.17
C ASP A 124 -16.61 23.11 5.01
N LEU A 125 -15.83 22.06 4.74
CA LEU A 125 -14.87 22.05 3.64
C LEU A 125 -15.57 22.20 2.29
N LYS A 126 -15.11 23.18 1.52
CA LYS A 126 -15.56 23.48 0.16
C LYS A 126 -14.61 22.83 -0.85
N ALA A 127 -14.99 22.84 -2.12
CA ALA A 127 -14.16 22.34 -3.21
C ALA A 127 -12.71 22.86 -3.17
N ARG A 128 -12.51 24.15 -2.90
CA ARG A 128 -11.17 24.76 -2.80
C ARG A 128 -10.34 24.18 -1.66
N ASP A 129 -10.98 23.89 -0.53
CA ASP A 129 -10.30 23.38 0.67
C ASP A 129 -9.89 21.90 0.45
N LEU A 130 -10.74 21.14 -0.23
CA LEU A 130 -10.42 19.77 -0.63
C LEU A 130 -9.31 19.75 -1.69
N LEU A 131 -9.32 20.65 -2.67
CA LEU A 131 -8.24 20.75 -3.66
C LEU A 131 -6.93 21.21 -3.01
N ALA A 132 -7.00 22.03 -1.95
CA ALA A 132 -5.83 22.43 -1.19
C ALA A 132 -5.14 21.24 -0.51
N ILE A 133 -5.87 20.19 -0.07
CA ILE A 133 -5.27 18.99 0.50
C ILE A 133 -4.27 18.34 -0.47
N ALA A 134 -4.66 18.25 -1.75
CA ALA A 134 -3.84 17.65 -2.80
C ALA A 134 -2.97 18.67 -3.57
N ALA A 135 -2.88 19.91 -3.08
CA ALA A 135 -2.05 20.94 -3.71
C ALA A 135 -0.57 20.60 -3.53
N SER A 136 0.17 20.70 -4.62
CA SER A 136 1.61 20.48 -4.65
C SER A 136 2.29 21.64 -5.37
N SER A 137 3.51 21.95 -5.00
CA SER A 137 4.34 22.94 -5.69
C SER A 137 4.68 22.56 -7.14
N GLY A 138 4.23 21.37 -7.57
CA GLY A 138 4.62 20.72 -8.80
C GLY A 138 4.40 21.52 -10.08
N GLY A 139 5.45 21.81 -10.76
CA GLY A 139 5.52 22.03 -12.20
C GLY A 139 5.05 23.38 -12.74
N ARG A 140 4.41 24.22 -11.95
CA ARG A 140 4.05 25.58 -12.39
C ARG A 140 4.86 26.64 -11.65
N VAL A 141 6.12 26.74 -12.04
CA VAL A 141 6.96 27.90 -11.65
C VAL A 141 6.44 29.12 -12.39
N ARG A 142 5.42 29.77 -11.88
CA ARG A 142 5.11 31.17 -12.17
C ARG A 142 4.45 31.81 -10.96
N GLU A 143 5.23 32.58 -10.23
CA GLU A 143 4.93 33.84 -9.53
C GLU A 143 3.86 33.90 -8.42
N GLN A 144 3.20 32.83 -8.07
CA GLN A 144 2.39 32.80 -6.84
C GLN A 144 2.89 31.64 -6.00
N ALA A 145 3.21 31.90 -4.74
CA ALA A 145 3.53 30.86 -3.76
C ALA A 145 2.43 29.80 -3.81
N THR A 146 2.72 28.69 -4.45
CA THR A 146 1.77 27.60 -4.60
C THR A 146 1.53 27.04 -3.22
N VAL A 147 0.28 27.01 -2.79
CA VAL A 147 -0.13 26.42 -1.52
C VAL A 147 0.37 24.98 -1.49
N GLN A 148 1.25 24.69 -0.54
CA GLN A 148 1.64 23.30 -0.24
C GLN A 148 0.58 22.76 0.70
N GLY A 149 -0.16 21.77 0.20
CA GLY A 149 -1.27 21.17 0.92
C GLY A 149 -0.83 20.10 1.94
N ASP A 150 -1.81 19.41 2.45
CA ASP A 150 -1.62 18.44 3.54
C ASP A 150 -0.70 17.31 3.12
N ILE A 151 -0.94 16.71 1.94
CA ILE A 151 -0.12 15.60 1.43
C ILE A 151 1.30 16.07 1.12
N GLU A 152 1.45 17.29 0.64
CA GLU A 152 2.76 17.88 0.35
C GLU A 152 3.57 18.16 1.63
N ALA A 153 2.91 18.60 2.71
CA ALA A 153 3.57 18.77 4.00
C ALA A 153 4.10 17.43 4.54
N VAL A 154 3.29 16.38 4.44
CA VAL A 154 3.70 15.01 4.81
C VAL A 154 4.88 14.54 3.94
N ARG A 155 4.83 14.75 2.61
CA ARG A 155 5.92 14.39 1.72
C ARG A 155 7.21 15.14 2.03
N ASN A 156 7.12 16.42 2.41
CA ASN A 156 8.29 17.20 2.81
C ASN A 156 8.94 16.61 4.08
N TRP A 157 8.14 16.25 5.08
CA TRP A 157 8.64 15.58 6.27
C TRP A 157 9.29 14.21 5.92
N ILE A 158 8.65 13.39 5.07
CA ILE A 158 9.26 12.14 4.58
C ILE A 158 10.57 12.39 3.88
N LYS A 159 10.69 13.50 3.11
CA LYS A 159 11.93 13.86 2.45
C LYS A 159 13.04 14.16 3.45
N GLU A 160 12.76 14.91 4.52
CA GLU A 160 13.73 15.19 5.58
C GLU A 160 14.20 13.89 6.26
N LYS A 161 13.26 12.98 6.54
CA LYS A 161 13.58 11.65 7.06
C LYS A 161 14.34 10.76 6.07
N SER A 162 14.12 10.93 4.79
CA SER A 162 14.87 10.24 3.74
C SER A 162 16.29 10.79 3.59
N ASP A 163 16.48 12.10 3.75
CA ASP A 163 17.80 12.73 3.74
C ASP A 163 18.64 12.25 4.96
N SER A 164 18.01 11.96 6.11
CA SER A 164 18.64 11.33 7.29
C SER A 164 18.74 9.79 7.20
N LYS A 165 18.27 9.17 6.12
CA LYS A 165 18.27 7.71 5.86
C LYS A 165 17.37 6.88 6.81
N GLU A 166 16.42 7.51 7.47
CA GLU A 166 15.42 6.85 8.28
C GLU A 166 14.28 6.29 7.41
N LEU A 167 13.91 7.02 6.37
CA LEU A 167 12.92 6.62 5.37
C LEU A 167 13.53 6.55 3.97
N ASP A 168 12.74 6.13 2.99
CA ASP A 168 13.15 6.06 1.59
C ASP A 168 12.06 6.68 0.71
N LEU A 169 12.28 7.92 0.28
CA LEU A 169 11.35 8.65 -0.58
C LEU A 169 11.24 8.01 -1.99
N ASP A 170 12.27 7.28 -2.42
CA ASP A 170 12.25 6.57 -3.71
C ASP A 170 11.41 5.29 -3.67
N LYS A 171 10.88 4.94 -2.50
CA LYS A 171 9.95 3.82 -2.28
C LYS A 171 8.55 4.30 -1.83
N LEU A 172 8.17 5.52 -2.21
CA LEU A 172 6.90 6.12 -1.81
C LEU A 172 5.72 5.48 -2.54
N ILE A 173 4.76 5.00 -1.75
CA ILE A 173 3.46 4.48 -2.22
C ILE A 173 2.36 5.32 -1.57
N ILE A 174 1.35 5.67 -2.34
CA ILE A 174 0.13 6.30 -1.83
C ILE A 174 -0.95 5.23 -1.68
N VAL A 175 -1.53 5.15 -0.50
CA VAL A 175 -2.71 4.31 -0.22
C VAL A 175 -3.81 5.24 0.28
N GLY A 176 -4.97 5.21 -0.33
CA GLY A 176 -6.07 6.06 0.10
C GLY A 176 -7.40 5.33 0.08
N SER A 177 -8.30 5.73 0.96
CA SER A 177 -9.67 5.23 1.06
C SER A 177 -10.69 6.34 0.77
N GLY A 178 -11.76 6.02 0.07
CA GLY A 178 -12.83 6.96 -0.23
C GLY A 178 -12.34 8.23 -0.93
N THR A 179 -12.62 9.38 -0.33
CA THR A 179 -12.12 10.68 -0.81
C THR A 179 -10.60 10.79 -0.69
N GLY A 180 -9.97 10.15 0.30
CA GLY A 180 -8.51 10.08 0.43
C GLY A 180 -7.85 9.40 -0.78
N ALA A 181 -8.49 8.37 -1.36
CA ALA A 181 -8.02 7.76 -2.60
C ALA A 181 -8.03 8.75 -3.76
N THR A 182 -9.11 9.54 -3.89
CA THR A 182 -9.24 10.57 -4.92
C THR A 182 -8.20 11.67 -4.75
N LEU A 183 -7.98 12.14 -3.53
CA LEU A 183 -6.98 13.16 -3.21
C LEU A 183 -5.56 12.65 -3.46
N GLY A 184 -5.28 11.40 -3.08
CA GLY A 184 -4.00 10.74 -3.35
C GLY A 184 -3.69 10.62 -4.84
N ALA A 185 -4.69 10.28 -5.65
CA ALA A 185 -4.54 10.24 -7.11
C ALA A 185 -4.27 11.63 -7.71
N ILE A 186 -4.99 12.67 -7.24
CA ILE A 186 -4.81 14.05 -7.70
C ILE A 186 -3.41 14.55 -7.32
N TRP A 187 -2.99 14.32 -6.08
CA TRP A 187 -1.66 14.71 -5.62
C TRP A 187 -0.56 13.97 -6.39
N THR A 188 -0.72 12.68 -6.63
CA THR A 188 0.24 11.89 -7.42
C THR A 188 0.37 12.41 -8.86
N ALA A 189 -0.75 12.77 -9.48
CA ALA A 189 -0.70 13.39 -10.81
C ALA A 189 0.12 14.68 -10.78
N ASN A 190 -0.02 15.49 -9.73
CA ASN A 190 0.76 16.71 -9.54
C ASN A 190 2.25 16.42 -9.26
N ASP A 191 2.58 15.40 -8.44
CA ASP A 191 3.96 14.97 -8.19
C ASP A 191 4.67 14.58 -9.51
N TRP A 192 3.97 13.97 -10.44
CA TRP A 192 4.54 13.57 -11.72
C TRP A 192 4.61 14.68 -12.78
N LEU A 193 3.97 15.83 -12.54
CA LEU A 193 4.09 17.01 -13.44
C LEU A 193 5.42 17.77 -13.30
N TRP A 194 6.21 17.47 -12.27
CA TRP A 194 7.49 18.12 -12.10
C TRP A 194 8.42 17.81 -13.29
N PRO A 195 9.02 18.83 -13.92
CA PRO A 195 9.97 18.61 -15.00
C PRO A 195 11.21 17.89 -14.45
N PRO A 196 11.79 16.94 -15.20
CA PRO A 196 13.05 16.32 -14.81
C PRO A 196 14.16 17.37 -14.81
N LEU A 197 14.97 17.39 -13.76
CA LEU A 197 16.20 18.20 -13.69
C LEU A 197 17.41 17.28 -13.79
N ALA A 198 18.41 17.71 -14.56
CA ALA A 198 19.65 16.94 -14.73
C ALA A 198 20.46 16.81 -13.42
N ALA A 199 20.36 17.80 -12.53
CA ALA A 199 21.19 17.89 -11.33
C ALA A 199 20.55 17.27 -10.06
N ARG A 200 19.26 17.04 -10.05
CA ARG A 200 18.55 16.47 -8.88
C ARG A 200 17.22 15.85 -9.26
N VAL A 201 16.83 14.82 -8.51
CA VAL A 201 15.47 14.27 -8.58
C VAL A 201 14.51 15.27 -7.92
N GLN A 202 13.48 15.67 -8.66
CA GLN A 202 12.37 16.46 -8.12
C GLN A 202 11.05 15.91 -8.66
N GLY A 203 10.07 15.71 -7.79
CA GLY A 203 8.83 15.03 -8.14
C GLY A 203 9.04 13.58 -8.57
N ARG A 204 7.99 12.94 -9.08
CA ARG A 204 7.98 11.53 -9.50
C ARG A 204 8.42 10.58 -8.39
N HIS A 205 8.15 10.99 -7.15
CA HIS A 205 8.49 10.19 -5.98
C HIS A 205 7.56 9.00 -5.82
N VAL A 206 6.28 9.17 -6.18
CA VAL A 206 5.29 8.08 -6.09
C VAL A 206 5.63 6.97 -7.07
N LYS A 207 5.75 5.74 -6.56
CA LYS A 207 6.06 4.53 -7.33
C LYS A 207 4.83 3.68 -7.62
N GLY A 208 3.76 3.87 -6.86
CA GLY A 208 2.48 3.20 -7.06
C GLY A 208 1.37 3.80 -6.22
N ILE A 209 0.13 3.54 -6.59
CA ILE A 209 -1.06 4.03 -5.91
C ILE A 209 -2.01 2.88 -5.61
N VAL A 210 -2.60 2.87 -4.41
CA VAL A 210 -3.72 2.00 -4.05
C VAL A 210 -4.95 2.87 -3.78
N LEU A 211 -6.01 2.63 -4.53
CA LEU A 211 -7.29 3.31 -4.44
C LEU A 211 -8.33 2.36 -3.85
N ILE A 212 -8.74 2.59 -2.60
CA ILE A 212 -9.74 1.77 -1.90
C ILE A 212 -11.07 2.52 -1.95
N SER A 213 -12.06 1.93 -2.63
CA SER A 213 -13.40 2.53 -2.82
C SER A 213 -13.33 4.03 -3.18
N PRO A 214 -12.56 4.40 -4.23
CA PRO A 214 -12.32 5.80 -4.58
C PRO A 214 -13.63 6.49 -4.98
N VAL A 215 -13.82 7.73 -4.50
CA VAL A 215 -14.94 8.57 -4.90
C VAL A 215 -14.66 9.19 -6.27
N PHE A 216 -15.54 8.97 -7.25
CA PHE A 216 -15.35 9.50 -8.60
C PHE A 216 -15.50 11.01 -8.66
N ALA A 217 -16.54 11.54 -8.01
CA ALA A 217 -16.75 12.98 -7.88
C ALA A 217 -17.55 13.33 -6.61
N THR A 218 -17.11 14.35 -5.88
CA THR A 218 -17.80 14.87 -4.69
C THR A 218 -17.40 16.31 -4.38
N LYS A 219 -18.33 17.15 -3.93
CA LYS A 219 -18.08 18.54 -3.48
C LYS A 219 -17.13 19.34 -4.42
N GLY A 220 -17.22 19.14 -5.73
CA GLY A 220 -16.35 19.78 -6.72
C GLY A 220 -15.00 19.12 -6.95
N LEU A 221 -14.66 18.06 -6.19
CA LEU A 221 -13.57 17.17 -6.51
C LEU A 221 -13.98 16.22 -7.65
N ASN A 222 -13.02 15.89 -8.54
CA ASN A 222 -13.21 14.90 -9.58
C ASN A 222 -11.88 14.19 -9.85
N ILE A 223 -11.86 12.86 -9.76
CA ILE A 223 -10.66 12.05 -9.98
C ILE A 223 -10.28 11.94 -11.47
N SER A 224 -11.24 12.13 -12.38
CA SER A 224 -11.07 11.88 -13.80
C SER A 224 -9.89 12.62 -14.46
N PRO A 225 -9.58 13.89 -14.15
CA PRO A 225 -8.37 14.55 -14.65
C PRO A 225 -7.09 13.86 -14.22
N ALA A 226 -7.01 13.43 -12.95
CA ALA A 226 -5.85 12.71 -12.43
C ALA A 226 -5.65 11.37 -13.14
N LEU A 227 -6.72 10.59 -13.34
CA LEU A 227 -6.69 9.33 -14.10
C LEU A 227 -6.28 9.53 -15.57
N SER A 228 -6.42 10.73 -16.10
CA SER A 228 -6.03 11.09 -17.46
C SER A 228 -4.64 11.73 -17.54
N SER A 229 -3.96 11.93 -16.40
CA SER A 229 -2.58 12.42 -16.36
C SER A 229 -1.64 11.43 -17.05
N GLU A 230 -0.58 11.93 -17.65
CA GLU A 230 0.36 11.08 -18.43
C GLU A 230 0.86 9.90 -17.61
N ALA A 231 1.30 10.12 -16.38
CA ALA A 231 1.84 9.07 -15.51
C ALA A 231 0.81 7.96 -15.24
N ILE A 232 -0.38 8.32 -14.77
CA ILE A 232 -1.43 7.34 -14.44
C ILE A 232 -1.97 6.68 -15.70
N LYS A 233 -2.06 7.43 -16.79
CA LYS A 233 -2.56 6.92 -18.06
C LYS A 233 -1.61 5.92 -18.73
N THR A 234 -0.29 6.01 -18.50
CA THR A 234 0.68 5.26 -19.31
C THR A 234 1.53 4.25 -18.53
N SER A 235 1.96 4.56 -17.30
CA SER A 235 3.06 3.79 -16.71
C SER A 235 2.98 3.54 -15.21
N LEU A 236 2.37 4.43 -14.43
CA LEU A 236 2.37 4.30 -12.98
C LEU A 236 1.57 3.06 -12.54
N PRO A 237 2.16 2.13 -11.78
CA PRO A 237 1.43 1.01 -11.22
C PRO A 237 0.30 1.46 -10.30
N LEU A 238 -0.85 0.81 -10.40
CA LEU A 238 -2.04 1.21 -9.70
C LEU A 238 -2.86 -0.01 -9.26
N SER A 239 -3.35 0.00 -8.03
CA SER A 239 -4.32 -0.97 -7.53
C SER A 239 -5.64 -0.28 -7.22
N VAL A 240 -6.75 -0.89 -7.64
CA VAL A 240 -8.11 -0.44 -7.31
C VAL A 240 -8.83 -1.55 -6.56
N ILE A 241 -9.38 -1.22 -5.41
CA ILE A 241 -10.11 -2.15 -4.55
C ILE A 241 -11.48 -1.55 -4.27
N GLY A 242 -12.55 -2.31 -4.43
CA GLY A 242 -13.88 -1.84 -4.09
C GLY A 242 -14.96 -2.90 -4.14
N GLY A 243 -16.12 -2.58 -3.62
CA GLY A 243 -17.29 -3.45 -3.67
C GLY A 243 -17.80 -3.60 -5.11
N ILE A 244 -18.33 -4.79 -5.44
CA ILE A 244 -18.89 -5.06 -6.79
C ILE A 244 -20.01 -4.08 -7.16
N SER A 245 -20.76 -3.57 -6.18
CA SER A 245 -21.87 -2.62 -6.39
C SER A 245 -21.43 -1.14 -6.22
N ASP A 246 -20.17 -0.88 -5.93
CA ASP A 246 -19.64 0.48 -5.78
C ASP A 246 -19.53 1.15 -7.14
N LYS A 247 -20.47 2.04 -7.44
CA LYS A 247 -20.56 2.74 -8.73
C LYS A 247 -19.35 3.63 -9.00
N ASP A 248 -18.85 4.32 -8.00
CA ASP A 248 -17.72 5.21 -8.16
C ASP A 248 -16.44 4.43 -8.47
N THR A 249 -16.19 3.35 -7.73
CA THR A 249 -15.10 2.42 -8.04
C THR A 249 -15.22 1.85 -9.46
N ASN A 250 -16.41 1.42 -9.86
CA ASN A 250 -16.63 0.88 -11.20
C ASN A 250 -16.35 1.92 -12.30
N ASN A 251 -16.74 3.18 -12.10
CA ASN A 251 -16.41 4.27 -13.03
C ASN A 251 -14.89 4.50 -13.14
N VAL A 252 -14.16 4.40 -12.04
CA VAL A 252 -12.69 4.47 -12.04
C VAL A 252 -12.10 3.30 -12.82
N ILE A 253 -12.57 2.09 -12.56
CA ILE A 253 -12.13 0.86 -13.25
C ILE A 253 -12.34 0.98 -14.76
N GLU A 254 -13.53 1.37 -15.20
CA GLU A 254 -13.85 1.53 -16.62
C GLU A 254 -12.93 2.56 -17.30
N LYS A 255 -12.67 3.69 -16.63
CA LYS A 255 -11.78 4.70 -17.16
C LYS A 255 -10.35 4.21 -17.31
N LEU A 256 -9.85 3.46 -16.33
CA LEU A 256 -8.51 2.87 -16.36
C LEU A 256 -8.40 1.78 -17.43
N LYS A 257 -9.40 0.91 -17.56
CA LYS A 257 -9.49 -0.10 -18.65
C LYS A 257 -9.43 0.54 -20.03
N LYS A 258 -10.13 1.66 -20.22
CA LYS A 258 -10.08 2.41 -21.47
C LYS A 258 -8.68 2.97 -21.77
N ASN A 259 -7.98 3.43 -20.76
CA ASN A 259 -6.65 4.00 -20.90
C ASN A 259 -5.56 2.94 -21.16
N ARG A 260 -5.64 1.80 -20.45
CA ARG A 260 -4.59 0.74 -20.41
C ARG A 260 -5.23 -0.66 -20.56
N PRO A 261 -5.84 -1.00 -21.69
CA PRO A 261 -6.64 -2.21 -21.84
C PRO A 261 -5.83 -3.51 -21.79
N LYS A 262 -4.51 -3.46 -22.04
CA LYS A 262 -3.63 -4.64 -22.07
C LYS A 262 -2.84 -4.87 -20.77
N GLU A 263 -2.91 -3.94 -19.83
CA GLU A 263 -2.08 -3.95 -18.63
C GLU A 263 -2.88 -4.29 -17.37
N TRP A 264 -3.90 -5.10 -17.53
CA TRP A 264 -4.92 -5.34 -16.53
C TRP A 264 -4.80 -6.71 -15.88
N TYR A 265 -4.88 -6.75 -14.56
CA TYR A 265 -5.05 -7.97 -13.76
C TYR A 265 -6.20 -7.77 -12.78
N GLU A 266 -7.21 -8.64 -12.83
CA GLU A 266 -8.45 -8.48 -12.07
C GLU A 266 -8.82 -9.76 -11.35
N ILE A 267 -9.27 -9.62 -10.10
CA ILE A 267 -9.95 -10.66 -9.33
C ILE A 267 -11.35 -10.12 -8.99
N ARG A 268 -12.37 -10.88 -9.34
CA ARG A 268 -13.77 -10.53 -9.10
C ARG A 268 -14.29 -11.15 -7.80
N ALA A 269 -15.30 -10.49 -7.23
CA ALA A 269 -16.00 -11.01 -6.07
C ALA A 269 -16.54 -12.42 -6.33
N GLY A 270 -16.27 -13.35 -5.41
CA GLY A 270 -16.65 -14.76 -5.53
C GLY A 270 -15.65 -15.65 -6.27
N GLU A 271 -14.63 -15.08 -6.92
CA GLU A 271 -13.48 -15.84 -7.38
C GLU A 271 -12.50 -16.00 -6.21
N GLU A 272 -12.08 -17.24 -5.95
CA GLU A 272 -10.95 -17.42 -5.04
C GLU A 272 -9.75 -16.67 -5.61
N PRO A 273 -9.08 -15.81 -4.83
CA PRO A 273 -7.87 -15.15 -5.28
C PRO A 273 -6.85 -16.25 -5.58
N LYS A 274 -6.74 -16.64 -6.85
CA LYS A 274 -5.75 -17.63 -7.29
C LYS A 274 -4.36 -17.23 -6.85
N GLN A 275 -4.09 -15.91 -6.75
CA GLN A 275 -2.88 -15.34 -6.12
C GLN A 275 -3.02 -13.83 -5.96
N ALA A 276 -2.54 -13.30 -4.81
CA ALA A 276 -2.32 -11.87 -4.66
C ALA A 276 -1.27 -11.37 -5.70
N PRO A 277 -1.23 -10.07 -6.06
CA PRO A 277 -0.23 -9.53 -6.96
C PRO A 277 1.18 -9.96 -6.55
N GLY A 278 1.81 -10.84 -7.29
CA GLY A 278 3.06 -11.47 -6.92
C GLY A 278 3.83 -12.01 -8.11
N LEU A 279 4.58 -13.11 -7.88
CA LEU A 279 5.44 -13.72 -8.90
C LEU A 279 4.68 -14.22 -10.13
N ASP A 280 3.43 -14.63 -9.95
CA ASP A 280 2.63 -15.24 -11.02
C ASP A 280 1.64 -14.28 -11.69
N THR A 281 1.70 -12.97 -11.35
CA THR A 281 0.94 -11.97 -12.11
C THR A 281 1.57 -11.77 -13.49
N PRO A 282 0.76 -11.49 -14.52
CA PRO A 282 1.29 -11.21 -15.85
C PRO A 282 2.37 -10.12 -15.79
N GLU A 283 3.52 -10.37 -16.40
CA GLU A 283 4.69 -9.45 -16.36
C GLU A 283 4.35 -8.04 -16.84
N HIS A 284 3.43 -7.94 -17.78
CA HIS A 284 2.96 -6.69 -18.34
C HIS A 284 1.88 -5.98 -17.50
N ALA A 285 1.33 -6.63 -16.47
CA ALA A 285 0.28 -6.03 -15.63
C ALA A 285 0.85 -4.90 -14.79
N THR A 286 0.22 -3.75 -14.90
CA THR A 286 0.53 -2.54 -14.11
C THR A 286 -0.71 -1.99 -13.41
N ILE A 287 -1.91 -2.46 -13.78
CA ILE A 287 -3.18 -2.15 -13.11
C ILE A 287 -3.73 -3.44 -12.49
N PHE A 288 -3.98 -3.36 -11.19
CA PHE A 288 -4.44 -4.46 -10.37
C PHE A 288 -5.80 -4.11 -9.79
N CYS A 289 -6.81 -4.91 -10.06
CA CYS A 289 -8.17 -4.68 -9.60
C CYS A 289 -8.63 -5.83 -8.69
N MET A 290 -9.19 -5.48 -7.54
CA MET A 290 -9.85 -6.42 -6.65
C MET A 290 -11.27 -5.96 -6.37
N GLN A 291 -12.25 -6.72 -6.84
CA GLN A 291 -13.65 -6.49 -6.50
C GLN A 291 -14.04 -7.45 -5.37
N VAL A 292 -14.53 -6.89 -4.28
CA VAL A 292 -14.97 -7.64 -3.10
C VAL A 292 -16.49 -7.72 -3.02
N ASN A 293 -16.99 -8.81 -2.46
CA ASN A 293 -18.44 -8.97 -2.23
C ASN A 293 -18.88 -8.21 -0.97
N SER A 294 -18.87 -6.88 -1.06
CA SER A 294 -19.27 -5.98 0.00
C SER A 294 -20.15 -4.86 -0.55
N SER A 295 -21.11 -4.42 0.24
CA SER A 295 -21.92 -3.23 -0.02
C SER A 295 -21.36 -1.97 0.66
N LEU A 296 -20.28 -2.12 1.47
CA LEU A 296 -19.63 -1.01 2.15
C LEU A 296 -18.74 -0.24 1.18
N ILE A 297 -18.66 1.06 1.38
CA ILE A 297 -17.88 1.98 0.54
C ILE A 297 -16.99 2.89 1.40
N GLY A 298 -15.95 3.45 0.80
CA GLY A 298 -15.00 4.33 1.47
C GLY A 298 -14.36 3.64 2.67
N ASP A 299 -14.14 4.37 3.76
CA ASP A 299 -13.49 3.87 4.97
C ASP A 299 -14.26 2.71 5.62
N LYS A 300 -15.57 2.63 5.42
CA LYS A 300 -16.38 1.51 5.94
C LYS A 300 -15.97 0.17 5.32
N LEU A 301 -15.45 0.17 4.08
CA LEU A 301 -14.95 -1.05 3.46
C LEU A 301 -13.74 -1.62 4.22
N LEU A 302 -12.93 -0.78 4.87
CA LEU A 302 -11.79 -1.20 5.69
C LEU A 302 -12.20 -1.99 6.93
N THR A 303 -13.44 -1.82 7.40
CA THR A 303 -13.98 -2.52 8.57
C THR A 303 -14.73 -3.81 8.21
N ASP A 304 -14.86 -4.14 6.93
CA ASP A 304 -15.54 -5.34 6.48
C ASP A 304 -14.63 -6.57 6.65
N PRO A 305 -14.96 -7.50 7.57
CA PRO A 305 -14.13 -8.68 7.79
C PRO A 305 -14.11 -9.64 6.58
N ALA A 306 -15.08 -9.52 5.68
CA ALA A 306 -15.14 -10.31 4.45
C ALA A 306 -14.25 -9.73 3.33
N ALA A 307 -13.78 -8.50 3.46
CA ALA A 307 -13.09 -7.79 2.39
C ALA A 307 -11.57 -8.05 2.31
N GLN A 308 -11.00 -8.86 3.13
CA GLN A 308 -9.60 -9.38 3.26
C GLN A 308 -8.57 -8.93 2.21
N PHE A 309 -8.44 -7.62 1.97
CA PHE A 309 -7.57 -7.07 0.92
C PHE A 309 -6.20 -6.55 1.42
N SER A 310 -5.91 -6.64 2.72
CA SER A 310 -4.63 -6.16 3.27
C SER A 310 -3.43 -6.89 2.66
N ASP A 311 -3.51 -8.21 2.50
CA ASP A 311 -2.48 -9.02 1.85
C ASP A 311 -2.34 -8.67 0.36
N TRP A 312 -3.44 -8.32 -0.30
CA TRP A 312 -3.43 -7.82 -1.67
C TRP A 312 -2.66 -6.51 -1.79
N ILE A 313 -2.91 -5.56 -0.88
CA ILE A 313 -2.18 -4.29 -0.85
C ILE A 313 -0.68 -4.54 -0.62
N LEU A 314 -0.32 -5.38 0.35
CA LEU A 314 1.07 -5.71 0.63
C LEU A 314 1.76 -6.38 -0.57
N ALA A 315 1.08 -7.32 -1.22
CA ALA A 315 1.60 -7.98 -2.42
C ALA A 315 1.79 -6.98 -3.58
N PHE A 316 0.86 -6.05 -3.78
CA PHE A 316 1.01 -4.95 -4.74
C PHE A 316 2.24 -4.08 -4.43
N VAL A 317 2.40 -3.63 -3.18
CA VAL A 317 3.54 -2.82 -2.74
C VAL A 317 4.87 -3.54 -3.05
N ARG A 318 4.98 -4.81 -2.67
CA ARG A 318 6.17 -5.64 -2.94
C ARG A 318 6.44 -5.83 -4.44
N ASN A 319 5.40 -6.03 -5.23
CA ASN A 319 5.51 -6.19 -6.69
C ASN A 319 6.04 -4.91 -7.36
N VAL A 320 5.46 -3.75 -7.02
CA VAL A 320 5.86 -2.46 -7.57
C VAL A 320 7.33 -2.15 -7.29
N LEU A 321 7.79 -2.40 -6.07
CA LEU A 321 9.15 -2.06 -5.66
C LEU A 321 10.20 -3.09 -6.12
N ARG A 322 9.79 -4.34 -6.35
CA ARG A 322 10.68 -5.37 -6.92
C ARG A 322 11.00 -5.14 -8.39
N LYS A 323 10.04 -4.69 -9.19
CA LYS A 323 10.23 -4.46 -10.65
C LYS A 323 11.24 -3.35 -10.98
N LYS A 324 11.74 -2.65 -9.97
CA LYS A 324 12.70 -1.53 -10.13
C LYS A 324 14.16 -1.90 -9.85
N ASN A 325 14.40 -3.09 -9.31
CA ASN A 325 15.74 -3.64 -9.09
C ASN A 325 16.10 -4.61 -10.22
#